data_5627e2a340756f935bf95b1adfec7ce9
#
_entry.id   5627e2a340756f935bf95b1adfec7ce9
#
_cell.length_a   1.000
_cell.length_b   1.000
_cell.length_c   1.000
_cell.angle_alpha   90.00
_cell.angle_beta   90.00
_cell.angle_gamma   90.00
#
_symmetry.space_group_name_H-M   'P 1'
#
loop_
_entity.id
_entity.type
_entity.pdbx_description
1 polymer ?
#
loop_
_entity_poly.entity_id
_entity_poly.type
_entity_poly.pdbx_seq_one_letter_code
_entity_poly.pdbx_strand_id
1 'polypeptide(L)'
;MSVIELKNINKYFGSVISREHVHHDINFSAERGQLILVVGPSGSGKSTFLTIAGGLQTPTSGSVEVEGQAVDDLTKAQRDQLRLNRIGFVLQSYNLVPYLKVKEQFEFVNKVKRQGNINKDDLAGLLEQLGISQLVDKYPSELSGGQTQRVAIARALYADPDIVLADEPTAALDSEKVAEVGRLFKDLAETRNKAVVVVTHDIRLLDFADKTYEILDGKISLKDKEHMLDR
;
A
#
# COMPACT_ATOMS: atom_id res chain seq x y z
N MET A 1 12.94 10.65 10.07
CA MET A 1 13.32 10.97 8.67
C MET A 1 12.25 10.43 7.74
N SER A 2 11.79 11.28 6.82
CA SER A 2 10.80 10.88 5.82
C SER A 2 11.35 9.79 4.91
N VAL A 3 10.57 8.73 4.68
CA VAL A 3 10.90 7.65 3.74
C VAL A 3 10.13 7.77 2.43
N ILE A 4 9.04 8.56 2.43
CA ILE A 4 8.35 9.04 1.23
C ILE A 4 8.15 10.53 1.38
N GLU A 5 8.49 11.27 0.36
CA GLU A 5 8.24 12.71 0.29
C GLU A 5 7.71 13.09 -1.11
N LEU A 6 6.56 13.72 -1.13
CA LEU A 6 5.92 14.26 -2.32
C LEU A 6 5.90 15.79 -2.21
N LYS A 7 6.43 16.49 -3.23
CA LYS A 7 6.49 17.96 -3.26
C LYS A 7 5.80 18.50 -4.49
N ASN A 8 4.74 19.27 -4.29
CA ASN A 8 3.99 19.99 -5.33
C ASN A 8 3.55 19.08 -6.48
N ILE A 9 3.06 17.87 -6.15
CA ILE A 9 2.65 16.89 -7.13
C ILE A 9 1.38 17.34 -7.83
N ASN A 10 1.48 17.46 -9.16
CA ASN A 10 0.33 17.63 -10.05
C ASN A 10 0.22 16.41 -10.97
N LYS A 11 -1.01 15.95 -11.19
CA LYS A 11 -1.28 14.86 -12.11
C LYS A 11 -2.47 15.17 -12.99
N TYR A 12 -2.22 15.06 -14.29
CA TYR A 12 -3.24 15.21 -15.33
C TYR A 12 -3.37 13.91 -16.11
N PHE A 13 -4.61 13.58 -16.47
CA PHE A 13 -4.94 12.52 -17.42
C PHE A 13 -5.65 13.08 -18.63
N GLY A 14 -5.71 12.28 -19.70
CA GLY A 14 -6.37 12.66 -20.96
C GLY A 14 -5.50 13.43 -21.93
N SER A 15 -6.11 13.79 -23.06
CA SER A 15 -5.49 14.57 -24.15
C SER A 15 -5.68 16.07 -23.93
N VAL A 16 -5.04 16.90 -24.77
CA VAL A 16 -5.13 18.37 -24.73
C VAL A 16 -6.58 18.89 -24.73
N ILE A 17 -7.52 18.12 -25.34
CA ILE A 17 -8.93 18.51 -25.48
C ILE A 17 -9.80 18.10 -24.31
N SER A 18 -9.42 17.04 -23.55
CA SER A 18 -10.15 16.55 -22.36
C SER A 18 -9.18 16.21 -21.25
N ARG A 19 -8.54 17.24 -20.71
CA ARG A 19 -7.53 17.08 -19.66
C ARG A 19 -8.18 17.15 -18.29
N GLU A 20 -8.12 16.07 -17.54
CA GLU A 20 -8.58 16.01 -16.15
C GLU A 20 -7.41 16.25 -15.19
N HIS A 21 -7.54 17.22 -14.29
CA HIS A 21 -6.55 17.53 -13.27
C HIS A 21 -6.92 16.76 -11.99
N VAL A 22 -6.26 15.63 -11.75
CA VAL A 22 -6.59 14.71 -10.65
C VAL A 22 -5.90 15.09 -9.34
N HIS A 23 -4.66 15.60 -9.41
CA HIS A 23 -3.94 16.07 -8.21
C HIS A 23 -3.47 17.50 -8.39
N HIS A 24 -3.70 18.32 -7.35
CA HIS A 24 -3.45 19.73 -7.30
C HIS A 24 -2.44 20.06 -6.20
N ASP A 25 -1.15 20.23 -6.56
CA ASP A 25 -0.06 20.62 -5.66
C ASP A 25 0.00 19.78 -4.37
N ILE A 26 -0.12 18.44 -4.50
CA ILE A 26 -0.08 17.52 -3.37
C ILE A 26 1.31 17.59 -2.71
N ASN A 27 1.32 17.85 -1.41
CA ASN A 27 2.48 17.75 -0.53
C ASN A 27 2.18 16.72 0.55
N PHE A 28 3.05 15.72 0.70
CA PHE A 28 2.85 14.61 1.62
C PHE A 28 4.19 14.06 2.09
N SER A 29 4.24 13.59 3.32
CA SER A 29 5.40 12.87 3.84
C SER A 29 4.98 11.71 4.72
N ALA A 30 5.71 10.59 4.62
CA ALA A 30 5.59 9.44 5.51
C ALA A 30 6.94 9.16 6.19
N GLU A 31 6.89 8.85 7.47
CA GLU A 31 8.06 8.49 8.26
C GLU A 31 7.98 7.01 8.70
N ARG A 32 9.13 6.43 9.01
CA ARG A 32 9.17 5.11 9.64
C ARG A 32 8.44 5.13 10.98
N GLY A 33 7.84 4.02 11.35
CA GLY A 33 7.10 3.90 12.59
C GLY A 33 5.68 4.49 12.54
N GLN A 34 5.18 4.88 11.36
CA GLN A 34 3.86 5.47 11.21
C GLN A 34 2.92 4.62 10.35
N LEU A 35 1.70 4.44 10.83
CA LEU A 35 0.55 4.03 10.03
C LEU A 35 -0.25 5.27 9.64
N ILE A 36 -0.27 5.58 8.35
CA ILE A 36 -0.94 6.75 7.78
C ILE A 36 -2.14 6.29 6.96
N LEU A 37 -3.32 6.83 7.25
CA LEU A 37 -4.48 6.68 6.39
C LEU A 37 -4.62 7.88 5.45
N VAL A 38 -4.99 7.59 4.20
CA VAL A 38 -5.40 8.59 3.22
C VAL A 38 -6.82 8.25 2.79
N VAL A 39 -7.78 9.01 3.25
CA VAL A 39 -9.20 8.78 3.00
C VAL A 39 -9.74 9.74 1.95
N GLY A 40 -10.96 9.47 1.47
CA GLY A 40 -11.64 10.32 0.51
C GLY A 40 -12.68 9.55 -0.30
N PRO A 41 -13.58 10.23 -1.01
CA PRO A 41 -14.61 9.59 -1.81
C PRO A 41 -14.03 8.75 -2.96
N SER A 42 -14.85 7.87 -3.52
CA SER A 42 -14.47 7.14 -4.74
C SER A 42 -14.17 8.13 -5.87
N GLY A 43 -13.11 7.87 -6.64
CA GLY A 43 -12.70 8.77 -7.73
C GLY A 43 -11.88 9.99 -7.30
N SER A 44 -11.61 10.22 -6.01
CA SER A 44 -10.82 11.39 -5.56
C SER A 44 -9.32 11.33 -5.89
N GLY A 45 -8.85 10.26 -6.55
CA GLY A 45 -7.44 10.12 -6.95
C GLY A 45 -6.57 9.34 -5.94
N LYS A 46 -7.12 8.71 -4.90
CA LYS A 46 -6.35 7.96 -3.88
C LYS A 46 -5.41 6.91 -4.46
N SER A 47 -5.88 6.07 -5.37
CA SER A 47 -5.05 5.03 -6.02
C SER A 47 -3.95 5.65 -6.87
N THR A 48 -4.24 6.77 -7.55
CA THR A 48 -3.25 7.54 -8.32
C THR A 48 -2.18 8.12 -7.39
N PHE A 49 -2.60 8.71 -6.25
CA PHE A 49 -1.68 9.18 -5.22
C PHE A 49 -0.74 8.05 -4.74
N LEU A 50 -1.30 6.90 -4.40
CA LEU A 50 -0.54 5.75 -3.91
C LEU A 50 0.48 5.25 -4.95
N THR A 51 0.07 5.16 -6.22
CA THR A 51 0.95 4.69 -7.30
C THR A 51 2.06 5.69 -7.62
N ILE A 52 1.80 7.00 -7.46
CA ILE A 52 2.83 8.04 -7.57
C ILE A 52 3.80 7.94 -6.38
N ALA A 53 3.29 7.85 -5.15
CA ALA A 53 4.08 7.73 -3.94
C ALA A 53 5.05 6.52 -3.98
N GLY A 54 4.62 5.43 -4.61
CA GLY A 54 5.44 4.22 -4.79
C GLY A 54 6.25 4.17 -6.09
N GLY A 55 6.29 5.24 -6.87
CA GLY A 55 7.08 5.31 -8.10
C GLY A 55 6.61 4.35 -9.22
N LEU A 56 5.35 3.87 -9.15
CA LEU A 56 4.71 3.12 -10.25
C LEU A 56 4.23 4.04 -11.35
N GLN A 57 3.84 5.27 -10.99
CA GLN A 57 3.35 6.27 -11.91
C GLN A 57 4.11 7.58 -11.75
N THR A 58 4.51 8.20 -12.85
CA THR A 58 5.19 9.49 -12.84
C THR A 58 4.15 10.62 -12.71
N PRO A 59 4.36 11.61 -11.82
CA PRO A 59 3.53 12.81 -11.80
C PRO A 59 3.72 13.63 -13.07
N THR A 60 2.82 14.56 -13.34
CA THR A 60 2.99 15.51 -14.47
C THR A 60 3.97 16.62 -14.11
N SER A 61 3.99 17.03 -12.84
CA SER A 61 4.99 17.94 -12.27
C SER A 61 5.11 17.71 -10.76
N GLY A 62 6.12 18.28 -10.15
CA GLY A 62 6.51 18.04 -8.77
C GLY A 62 7.60 17.00 -8.66
N SER A 63 8.00 16.61 -7.46
CA SER A 63 9.05 15.62 -7.22
C SER A 63 8.63 14.57 -6.21
N VAL A 64 9.10 13.34 -6.43
CA VAL A 64 8.89 12.18 -5.56
C VAL A 64 10.24 11.72 -5.04
N GLU A 65 10.39 11.64 -3.73
CA GLU A 65 11.57 11.05 -3.08
C GLU A 65 11.14 9.80 -2.29
N VAL A 66 11.88 8.71 -2.45
CA VAL A 66 11.72 7.47 -1.70
C VAL A 66 13.07 7.09 -1.10
N GLU A 67 13.13 6.91 0.23
CA GLU A 67 14.37 6.64 0.96
C GLU A 67 15.48 7.66 0.64
N GLY A 68 15.11 8.94 0.49
CA GLY A 68 16.04 10.04 0.16
C GLY A 68 16.56 10.02 -1.28
N GLN A 69 16.01 9.19 -2.16
CA GLN A 69 16.35 9.12 -3.57
C GLN A 69 15.24 9.75 -4.41
N ALA A 70 15.59 10.75 -5.22
CA ALA A 70 14.64 11.32 -6.20
C ALA A 70 14.30 10.28 -7.26
N VAL A 71 13.03 9.87 -7.33
CA VAL A 71 12.57 8.79 -8.23
C VAL A 71 12.72 9.18 -9.70
N ASP A 72 12.63 10.47 -10.00
CA ASP A 72 12.75 10.98 -11.38
C ASP A 72 14.18 10.87 -11.92
N ASP A 73 15.18 10.92 -11.04
CA ASP A 73 16.60 10.79 -11.41
C ASP A 73 17.03 9.33 -11.68
N LEU A 74 16.17 8.37 -11.29
CA LEU A 74 16.47 6.96 -11.43
C LEU A 74 16.15 6.45 -12.83
N THR A 75 17.01 5.60 -13.37
CA THR A 75 16.70 4.81 -14.55
C THR A 75 15.55 3.82 -14.26
N LYS A 76 14.92 3.30 -15.29
CA LYS A 76 13.84 2.30 -15.13
C LYS A 76 14.30 1.11 -14.26
N ALA A 77 15.50 0.57 -14.51
CA ALA A 77 16.05 -0.56 -13.76
C ALA A 77 16.27 -0.21 -12.28
N GLN A 78 16.75 1.00 -11.98
CA GLN A 78 16.94 1.46 -10.60
C GLN A 78 15.60 1.65 -9.88
N ARG A 79 14.58 2.21 -10.56
CA ARG A 79 13.21 2.30 -10.01
C ARG A 79 12.60 0.92 -9.73
N ASP A 80 12.81 -0.05 -10.61
CA ASP A 80 12.35 -1.42 -10.42
C ASP A 80 13.05 -2.06 -9.20
N GLN A 81 14.35 -1.84 -9.02
CA GLN A 81 15.10 -2.31 -7.85
C GLN A 81 14.68 -1.62 -6.56
N LEU A 82 14.44 -0.31 -6.58
CA LEU A 82 13.92 0.42 -5.42
C LEU A 82 12.58 -0.15 -4.96
N ARG A 83 11.64 -0.34 -5.88
CA ARG A 83 10.33 -0.94 -5.58
C ARG A 83 10.46 -2.35 -5.04
N LEU A 84 11.23 -3.20 -5.73
CA LEU A 84 11.40 -4.61 -5.35
C LEU A 84 11.99 -4.76 -3.94
N ASN A 85 12.91 -3.89 -3.55
CA ASN A 85 13.64 -4.02 -2.30
C ASN A 85 13.01 -3.25 -1.14
N ARG A 86 12.26 -2.16 -1.42
CA ARG A 86 11.82 -1.22 -0.39
C ARG A 86 10.31 -1.14 -0.23
N ILE A 87 9.53 -1.47 -1.27
CA ILE A 87 8.09 -1.20 -1.28
C ILE A 87 7.29 -2.48 -1.45
N GLY A 88 6.40 -2.76 -0.50
CA GLY A 88 5.36 -3.77 -0.60
C GLY A 88 4.05 -3.13 -1.05
N PHE A 89 3.54 -3.54 -2.22
CA PHE A 89 2.24 -3.06 -2.71
C PHE A 89 1.13 -4.07 -2.43
N VAL A 90 0.05 -3.60 -1.80
CA VAL A 90 -1.24 -4.28 -1.71
C VAL A 90 -2.20 -3.51 -2.60
N LEU A 91 -2.44 -3.98 -3.81
CA LEU A 91 -3.28 -3.30 -4.80
C LEU A 91 -4.73 -3.83 -4.74
N GLN A 92 -5.69 -2.99 -5.06
CA GLN A 92 -7.12 -3.32 -5.07
C GLN A 92 -7.47 -4.55 -5.94
N SER A 93 -6.75 -4.76 -7.05
CA SER A 93 -6.94 -5.92 -7.93
C SER A 93 -6.25 -7.20 -7.46
N TYR A 94 -5.61 -7.18 -6.28
CA TYR A 94 -4.85 -8.28 -5.63
C TYR A 94 -3.69 -8.83 -6.45
N ASN A 95 -3.81 -8.93 -7.77
CA ASN A 95 -2.78 -9.38 -8.73
C ASN A 95 -2.08 -10.70 -8.35
N LEU A 96 -2.84 -11.68 -7.81
CA LEU A 96 -2.32 -13.02 -7.63
C LEU A 96 -2.16 -13.70 -8.99
N VAL A 97 -1.08 -14.47 -9.16
CA VAL A 97 -0.87 -15.25 -10.37
C VAL A 97 -1.87 -16.42 -10.38
N PRO A 98 -2.79 -16.49 -11.36
CA PRO A 98 -3.96 -17.39 -11.27
C PRO A 98 -3.62 -18.87 -11.33
N TYR A 99 -2.47 -19.24 -11.89
CA TYR A 99 -2.03 -20.64 -12.04
C TYR A 99 -1.07 -21.10 -10.93
N LEU A 100 -0.74 -20.23 -9.98
CA LEU A 100 0.10 -20.55 -8.83
C LEU A 100 -0.76 -20.73 -7.59
N LYS A 101 -0.51 -21.81 -6.85
CA LYS A 101 -1.07 -22.00 -5.51
C LYS A 101 -0.59 -20.89 -4.56
N VAL A 102 -1.27 -20.71 -3.44
CA VAL A 102 -0.90 -19.69 -2.44
C VAL A 102 0.57 -19.81 -2.04
N LYS A 103 1.09 -21.00 -1.72
CA LYS A 103 2.50 -21.20 -1.40
C LYS A 103 3.44 -20.82 -2.54
N GLU A 104 3.04 -21.07 -3.77
CA GLU A 104 3.85 -20.79 -4.97
C GLU A 104 3.90 -19.28 -5.28
N GLN A 105 2.95 -18.47 -4.78
CA GLN A 105 3.04 -17.01 -4.85
C GLN A 105 4.28 -16.51 -4.12
N PHE A 106 4.60 -17.08 -2.95
CA PHE A 106 5.79 -16.74 -2.16
C PHE A 106 7.07 -17.26 -2.82
N GLU A 107 7.04 -18.47 -3.37
CA GLU A 107 8.17 -19.02 -4.14
C GLU A 107 8.47 -18.16 -5.37
N PHE A 108 7.44 -17.62 -6.01
CA PHE A 108 7.61 -16.69 -7.12
C PHE A 108 8.30 -15.39 -6.68
N VAL A 109 7.93 -14.83 -5.53
CA VAL A 109 8.65 -13.68 -4.94
C VAL A 109 10.12 -14.03 -4.73
N ASN A 110 10.44 -15.21 -4.19
CA ASN A 110 11.83 -15.66 -3.99
C ASN A 110 12.64 -15.77 -5.30
N LYS A 111 12.00 -16.12 -6.42
CA LYS A 111 12.66 -16.15 -7.72
C LYS A 111 13.04 -14.76 -8.23
N VAL A 112 12.21 -13.76 -7.92
CA VAL A 112 12.40 -12.35 -8.33
C VAL A 112 13.32 -11.62 -7.37
N LYS A 113 13.06 -11.71 -6.07
CA LYS A 113 13.86 -11.16 -4.97
C LYS A 113 14.53 -12.32 -4.23
N ARG A 114 15.78 -12.57 -4.54
CA ARG A 114 16.51 -13.77 -4.06
C ARG A 114 16.96 -13.68 -2.59
N GLN A 115 16.97 -12.49 -1.99
CA GLN A 115 17.46 -12.25 -0.64
C GLN A 115 16.63 -11.18 0.07
N GLY A 116 16.62 -11.21 1.41
CA GLY A 116 15.94 -10.22 2.23
C GLY A 116 14.41 -10.39 2.26
N ASN A 117 13.90 -11.60 2.02
CA ASN A 117 12.53 -11.97 2.31
C ASN A 117 12.43 -12.48 3.76
N ILE A 118 11.24 -12.44 4.36
CA ILE A 118 11.03 -13.05 5.68
C ILE A 118 11.31 -14.56 5.64
N ASN A 119 11.79 -15.11 6.75
CA ASN A 119 12.10 -16.53 6.86
C ASN A 119 10.83 -17.40 6.94
N LYS A 120 10.98 -18.72 6.98
CA LYS A 120 9.84 -19.66 6.97
C LYS A 120 8.97 -19.56 8.22
N ASP A 121 9.59 -19.33 9.38
CA ASP A 121 8.86 -19.27 10.65
C ASP A 121 8.06 -17.95 10.73
N ASP A 122 8.64 -16.84 10.31
CA ASP A 122 7.95 -15.55 10.19
C ASP A 122 6.82 -15.62 9.16
N LEU A 123 7.01 -16.32 8.02
CA LEU A 123 5.95 -16.54 7.05
C LEU A 123 4.81 -17.36 7.67
N ALA A 124 5.13 -18.44 8.38
CA ALA A 124 4.11 -19.26 9.04
C ALA A 124 3.29 -18.43 10.04
N GLY A 125 3.95 -17.62 10.88
CA GLY A 125 3.28 -16.70 11.80
C GLY A 125 2.40 -15.67 11.09
N LEU A 126 2.87 -15.09 9.97
CA LEU A 126 2.10 -14.14 9.17
C LEU A 126 0.84 -14.80 8.57
N LEU A 127 0.97 -16.03 8.05
CA LEU A 127 -0.16 -16.78 7.49
C LEU A 127 -1.20 -17.13 8.57
N GLU A 128 -0.74 -17.48 9.77
CA GLU A 128 -1.59 -17.75 10.92
C GLU A 128 -2.32 -16.48 11.38
N GLN A 129 -1.60 -15.38 11.54
CA GLN A 129 -2.16 -14.08 11.92
C GLN A 129 -3.25 -13.60 10.94
N LEU A 130 -3.05 -13.86 9.65
CA LEU A 130 -4.03 -13.54 8.59
C LEU A 130 -5.13 -14.61 8.43
N GLY A 131 -5.07 -15.73 9.18
CA GLY A 131 -6.05 -16.82 9.10
C GLY A 131 -6.11 -17.49 7.73
N ILE A 132 -4.95 -17.69 7.09
CA ILE A 132 -4.82 -18.28 5.75
C ILE A 132 -3.87 -19.47 5.67
N SER A 133 -3.34 -19.97 6.79
CA SER A 133 -2.40 -21.10 6.83
C SER A 133 -2.95 -22.36 6.14
N GLN A 134 -4.25 -22.62 6.27
CA GLN A 134 -4.93 -23.76 5.65
C GLN A 134 -5.17 -23.61 4.14
N LEU A 135 -4.84 -22.45 3.56
CA LEU A 135 -5.11 -22.14 2.15
C LEU A 135 -3.89 -22.32 1.24
N VAL A 136 -2.72 -22.71 1.80
CA VAL A 136 -1.42 -22.71 1.10
C VAL A 136 -1.39 -23.58 -0.16
N ASP A 137 -2.21 -24.62 -0.23
CA ASP A 137 -2.31 -25.53 -1.38
C ASP A 137 -3.43 -25.18 -2.36
N LYS A 138 -4.22 -24.12 -2.11
CA LYS A 138 -5.32 -23.67 -2.97
C LYS A 138 -4.82 -22.73 -4.07
N TYR A 139 -5.56 -22.74 -5.18
CA TYR A 139 -5.41 -21.76 -6.25
C TYR A 139 -6.24 -20.50 -5.97
N PRO A 140 -5.89 -19.33 -6.54
CA PRO A 140 -6.66 -18.10 -6.37
C PRO A 140 -8.15 -18.24 -6.72
N SER A 141 -8.49 -19.06 -7.71
CA SER A 141 -9.88 -19.34 -8.10
C SER A 141 -10.71 -20.10 -7.05
N GLU A 142 -10.08 -20.71 -6.07
CA GLU A 142 -10.72 -21.45 -4.97
C GLU A 142 -10.89 -20.59 -3.71
N LEU A 143 -10.43 -19.32 -3.74
CA LEU A 143 -10.44 -18.42 -2.61
C LEU A 143 -11.67 -17.48 -2.67
N SER A 144 -12.23 -17.16 -1.51
CA SER A 144 -13.16 -16.04 -1.41
C SER A 144 -12.43 -14.69 -1.61
N GLY A 145 -13.17 -13.62 -1.89
CA GLY A 145 -12.59 -12.29 -2.07
C GLY A 145 -11.72 -11.86 -0.87
N GLY A 146 -12.23 -12.04 0.37
CA GLY A 146 -11.47 -11.73 1.58
C GLY A 146 -10.26 -12.63 1.80
N GLN A 147 -10.30 -13.91 1.39
CA GLN A 147 -9.15 -14.80 1.42
C GLN A 147 -8.08 -14.36 0.41
N THR A 148 -8.49 -14.04 -0.82
CA THR A 148 -7.61 -13.51 -1.88
C THR A 148 -6.91 -12.23 -1.41
N GLN A 149 -7.64 -11.33 -0.75
CA GLN A 149 -7.11 -10.09 -0.21
C GLN A 149 -6.03 -10.34 0.85
N ARG A 150 -6.29 -11.23 1.83
CA ARG A 150 -5.31 -11.58 2.86
C ARG A 150 -4.06 -12.27 2.29
N VAL A 151 -4.22 -13.11 1.27
CA VAL A 151 -3.08 -13.70 0.55
C VAL A 151 -2.26 -12.62 -0.17
N ALA A 152 -2.91 -11.62 -0.77
CA ALA A 152 -2.21 -10.50 -1.41
C ALA A 152 -1.43 -9.66 -0.39
N ILE A 153 -2.00 -9.41 0.80
CA ILE A 153 -1.32 -8.76 1.92
C ILE A 153 -0.09 -9.58 2.34
N ALA A 154 -0.26 -10.89 2.60
CA ALA A 154 0.84 -11.76 2.98
C ALA A 154 1.97 -11.74 1.95
N ARG A 155 1.64 -11.81 0.65
CA ARG A 155 2.62 -11.77 -0.44
C ARG A 155 3.40 -10.46 -0.47
N ALA A 156 2.73 -9.32 -0.27
CA ALA A 156 3.38 -8.02 -0.22
C ALA A 156 4.37 -7.92 0.95
N LEU A 157 3.98 -8.45 2.12
CA LEU A 157 4.79 -8.43 3.34
C LEU A 157 5.91 -9.47 3.32
N TYR A 158 5.77 -10.55 2.54
CA TYR A 158 6.77 -11.59 2.41
C TYR A 158 8.12 -11.06 1.91
N ALA A 159 8.10 -10.05 1.05
CA ALA A 159 9.31 -9.39 0.58
C ALA A 159 10.04 -8.56 1.65
N ASP A 160 9.54 -8.51 2.88
CA ASP A 160 10.05 -7.69 3.99
C ASP A 160 10.33 -6.23 3.59
N PRO A 161 9.34 -5.52 3.06
CA PRO A 161 9.51 -4.15 2.60
C PRO A 161 9.71 -3.18 3.77
N ASP A 162 10.42 -2.08 3.54
CA ASP A 162 10.53 -0.96 4.50
C ASP A 162 9.26 -0.08 4.49
N ILE A 163 8.58 -0.05 3.34
CA ILE A 163 7.40 0.78 3.08
C ILE A 163 6.28 -0.13 2.58
N VAL A 164 5.11 -0.05 3.18
CA VAL A 164 3.89 -0.75 2.74
C VAL A 164 2.90 0.27 2.18
N LEU A 165 2.51 0.10 0.94
CA LEU A 165 1.51 0.92 0.25
C LEU A 165 0.29 0.06 -0.07
N ALA A 166 -0.85 0.34 0.57
CA ALA A 166 -2.05 -0.48 0.45
C ALA A 166 -3.23 0.32 -0.11
N ASP A 167 -3.83 -0.20 -1.17
CA ASP A 167 -5.01 0.35 -1.84
C ASP A 167 -6.24 -0.49 -1.49
N GLU A 168 -7.15 0.05 -0.70
CA GLU A 168 -8.38 -0.57 -0.21
C GLU A 168 -8.15 -1.99 0.39
N PRO A 169 -7.20 -2.17 1.32
CA PRO A 169 -6.78 -3.49 1.79
C PRO A 169 -7.82 -4.22 2.65
N THR A 170 -8.98 -3.62 2.91
CA THR A 170 -10.05 -4.17 3.75
C THR A 170 -11.41 -4.25 3.04
N ALA A 171 -11.47 -3.87 1.76
CA ALA A 171 -12.75 -3.73 1.04
C ALA A 171 -13.60 -5.01 0.97
N ALA A 172 -12.99 -6.20 1.00
CA ALA A 172 -13.69 -7.50 0.95
C ALA A 172 -13.73 -8.21 2.32
N LEU A 173 -13.46 -7.48 3.44
CA LEU A 173 -13.34 -8.06 4.78
C LEU A 173 -14.52 -7.65 5.67
N ASP A 174 -14.93 -8.58 6.53
CA ASP A 174 -15.81 -8.29 7.67
C ASP A 174 -15.08 -7.50 8.76
N SER A 175 -15.84 -6.98 9.75
CA SER A 175 -15.30 -6.09 10.76
C SER A 175 -14.22 -6.71 11.64
N GLU A 176 -14.30 -8.02 11.93
CA GLU A 176 -13.29 -8.73 12.70
C GLU A 176 -11.96 -8.79 11.92
N LYS A 177 -12.02 -9.14 10.65
CA LYS A 177 -10.85 -9.21 9.77
C LYS A 177 -10.27 -7.85 9.43
N VAL A 178 -11.07 -6.80 9.35
CA VAL A 178 -10.58 -5.41 9.27
C VAL A 178 -9.72 -5.06 10.48
N ALA A 179 -10.20 -5.39 11.69
CA ALA A 179 -9.45 -5.13 12.92
C ALA A 179 -8.14 -5.94 12.98
N GLU A 180 -8.14 -7.20 12.49
CA GLU A 180 -6.90 -8.01 12.39
C GLU A 180 -5.87 -7.36 11.45
N VAL A 181 -6.30 -6.91 10.27
CA VAL A 181 -5.42 -6.21 9.31
C VAL A 181 -4.96 -4.87 9.87
N GLY A 182 -5.84 -4.11 10.54
CA GLY A 182 -5.49 -2.86 11.20
C GLY A 182 -4.39 -3.06 12.25
N ARG A 183 -4.54 -4.07 13.13
CA ARG A 183 -3.51 -4.43 14.13
C ARG A 183 -2.21 -4.87 13.46
N LEU A 184 -2.26 -5.68 12.41
CA LEU A 184 -1.07 -6.09 11.66
C LEU A 184 -0.32 -4.89 11.10
N PHE A 185 -1.00 -3.95 10.45
CA PHE A 185 -0.36 -2.76 9.90
C PHE A 185 0.21 -1.84 10.99
N LYS A 186 -0.49 -1.73 12.13
CA LYS A 186 -0.01 -0.96 13.29
C LYS A 186 1.24 -1.61 13.89
N ASP A 187 1.25 -2.93 14.06
CA ASP A 187 2.41 -3.67 14.54
C ASP A 187 3.62 -3.51 13.62
N LEU A 188 3.42 -3.61 12.30
CA LEU A 188 4.48 -3.36 11.32
C LEU A 188 5.10 -1.97 11.46
N ALA A 189 4.28 -0.96 11.71
CA ALA A 189 4.75 0.39 11.93
C ALA A 189 5.53 0.50 13.25
N GLU A 190 4.91 0.17 14.37
CA GLU A 190 5.44 0.42 15.71
C GLU A 190 6.61 -0.51 16.07
N THR A 191 6.46 -1.82 15.84
CA THR A 191 7.44 -2.82 16.32
C THR A 191 8.53 -3.10 15.30
N ARG A 192 8.20 -3.08 13.99
CA ARG A 192 9.16 -3.31 12.90
C ARG A 192 9.67 -2.03 12.24
N ASN A 193 9.29 -0.86 12.78
CA ASN A 193 9.72 0.46 12.31
C ASN A 193 9.54 0.68 10.80
N LYS A 194 8.44 0.15 10.23
CA LYS A 194 8.09 0.32 8.82
C LYS A 194 7.20 1.55 8.63
N ALA A 195 7.17 2.11 7.44
CA ALA A 195 6.18 3.11 7.07
C ALA A 195 5.01 2.41 6.38
N VAL A 196 3.79 2.63 6.85
CA VAL A 196 2.58 2.03 6.28
C VAL A 196 1.64 3.14 5.83
N VAL A 197 1.31 3.18 4.54
CA VAL A 197 0.36 4.14 3.97
C VAL A 197 -0.80 3.36 3.35
N VAL A 198 -1.99 3.60 3.85
CA VAL A 198 -3.21 2.94 3.40
C VAL A 198 -4.14 3.98 2.79
N VAL A 199 -4.52 3.80 1.55
CA VAL A 199 -5.61 4.58 0.95
C VAL A 199 -6.91 3.77 1.04
N THR A 200 -7.96 4.36 1.57
CA THR A 200 -9.23 3.67 1.81
C THR A 200 -10.39 4.64 2.01
N HIS A 201 -11.61 4.14 1.88
CA HIS A 201 -12.82 4.76 2.37
C HIS A 201 -13.35 4.09 3.65
N ASP A 202 -12.64 3.08 4.16
CA ASP A 202 -13.03 2.31 5.34
C ASP A 202 -12.59 3.01 6.63
N ILE A 203 -13.53 3.69 7.27
CA ILE A 203 -13.29 4.42 8.52
C ILE A 203 -12.95 3.53 9.72
N ARG A 204 -13.21 2.21 9.63
CA ARG A 204 -12.87 1.25 10.71
C ARG A 204 -11.38 1.14 10.97
N LEU A 205 -10.53 1.60 10.03
CA LEU A 205 -9.08 1.66 10.21
C LEU A 205 -8.59 2.92 10.96
N LEU A 206 -9.45 3.92 11.19
CA LEU A 206 -9.06 5.19 11.83
C LEU A 206 -8.43 5.00 13.21
N ASP A 207 -8.92 4.02 13.99
CA ASP A 207 -8.42 3.77 15.35
C ASP A 207 -6.97 3.27 15.39
N PHE A 208 -6.47 2.74 14.29
CA PHE A 208 -5.10 2.23 14.18
C PHE A 208 -4.12 3.29 13.66
N ALA A 209 -4.60 4.37 13.03
CA ALA A 209 -3.76 5.34 12.35
C ALA A 209 -3.10 6.35 13.31
N ASP A 210 -1.84 6.67 13.00
CA ASP A 210 -1.09 7.76 13.65
C ASP A 210 -1.44 9.12 13.03
N LYS A 211 -1.64 9.13 11.71
CA LYS A 211 -2.04 10.32 10.95
C LYS A 211 -3.12 9.96 9.94
N THR A 212 -4.04 10.88 9.75
CA THR A 212 -5.08 10.73 8.71
C THR A 212 -5.08 11.93 7.79
N TYR A 213 -4.98 11.68 6.50
CA TYR A 213 -5.13 12.68 5.46
C TYR A 213 -6.45 12.45 4.71
N GLU A 214 -7.02 13.52 4.19
CA GLU A 214 -8.14 13.43 3.24
C GLU A 214 -7.71 13.93 1.87
N ILE A 215 -8.03 13.17 0.82
CA ILE A 215 -7.97 13.65 -0.57
C ILE A 215 -9.38 13.98 -1.00
N LEU A 216 -9.62 15.27 -1.25
CA LEU A 216 -10.87 15.80 -1.74
C LEU A 216 -10.59 16.81 -2.86
N ASP A 217 -11.28 16.67 -3.98
CA ASP A 217 -11.13 17.54 -5.17
C ASP A 217 -9.65 17.73 -5.59
N GLY A 218 -8.90 16.63 -5.56
CA GLY A 218 -7.50 16.58 -5.96
C GLY A 218 -6.50 17.21 -4.99
N LYS A 219 -6.94 17.69 -3.84
CA LYS A 219 -6.07 18.27 -2.79
C LYS A 219 -5.97 17.34 -1.59
N ILE A 220 -4.80 17.32 -0.95
CA ILE A 220 -4.58 16.57 0.28
C ILE A 220 -4.54 17.51 1.49
N SER A 221 -5.16 17.11 2.59
CA SER A 221 -5.10 17.83 3.86
C SER A 221 -5.02 16.88 5.04
N LEU A 222 -4.21 17.23 6.06
CA LEU A 222 -4.18 16.51 7.33
C LEU A 222 -5.50 16.75 8.06
N LYS A 223 -6.03 15.70 8.69
CA LYS A 223 -7.30 15.74 9.43
C LYS A 223 -7.12 15.19 10.84
N ASP A 224 -7.82 15.77 11.78
CA ASP A 224 -7.98 15.22 13.11
C ASP A 224 -9.01 14.07 13.09
N LYS A 225 -8.77 13.02 13.89
CA LYS A 225 -9.65 11.85 13.94
C LYS A 225 -11.10 12.21 14.29
N GLU A 226 -11.31 13.16 15.20
CA GLU A 226 -12.63 13.59 15.64
C GLU A 226 -13.49 14.12 14.49
N HIS A 227 -12.91 14.88 13.56
CA HIS A 227 -13.62 15.42 12.39
C HIS A 227 -14.01 14.38 11.35
N MET A 228 -13.50 13.14 11.44
CA MET A 228 -13.77 12.07 10.49
C MET A 228 -14.90 11.15 10.93
N LEU A 229 -15.26 11.17 12.23
CA LEU A 229 -16.34 10.36 12.80
C LEU A 229 -17.70 11.06 12.75
N ASP A 230 -17.73 12.38 12.52
CA ASP A 230 -18.94 13.21 12.48
C ASP A 230 -19.60 13.26 11.08
N ARG A 231 -19.17 12.42 10.14
CA ARG A 231 -19.72 12.31 8.78
C ARG A 231 -20.36 10.93 8.55
#